data_46b43277f7da8a185bda4454821b6c21
#
_entry.id   46b43277f7da8a185bda4454821b6c21
#
_cell.length_a   1.000
_cell.length_b   1.000
_cell.length_c   1.000
_cell.angle_alpha   90.00
_cell.angle_beta   90.00
_cell.angle_gamma   90.00
#
_symmetry.space_group_name_H-M   'P 1'
#
loop_
_entity.id
_entity.type
_entity.pdbx_description
1 polymer ?
#
loop_
_entity_poly.entity_id
_entity_poly.type
_entity_poly.pdbx_seq_one_letter_code
_entity_poly.pdbx_strand_id
1 'polypeptide(L)'
;MLNLWNNKKVRNWAIAGVVVIAVILMAWRFSPARANNPTAAIPATITSLDVAETIEASGSLEAQPFASLSWKTSGVVESLNVKPGDFVKADSILLTLDPTSVSASIVSAQAELVTAQKNLEDLLTSGTSLAQAAIDLKNAQEDFNDAENYLHYLQTDTKVPQTTYSAKLVKSGNGWKYDYTAENFKGPAPEDWIVEAENDLALKKAELEDAQREYDRLLAGDTSSDVIAAQAKVDAAQATVNQLSIIAPFDGEVLSVDSHVGDLVSTGDLSVNIADMDHLYVEAQVDETDVANVKVGQQAEVTLDAVSDVVLTGSVVAVNPVGEVVGGLVKYTVRIDLDAVKDVFLPLGSTANVIIKVKNEQATLAVPIVTIQNDSQGEYVWVVRDGASVRVDVVGGVIVGDLVVVTGDLQEGEALEVVARDGGFTAPNPFSGGE
;
A
#
# COMPACT_ATOMS: atom_id res chain seq x y z
N MET A 1 -95.41 38.96 -68.17
CA MET A 1 -94.06 38.57 -67.68
C MET A 1 -93.15 39.82 -67.74
N LEU A 2 -92.48 40.21 -66.78
CA LEU A 2 -91.62 41.32 -66.52
C LEU A 2 -92.24 42.44 -65.67
N ASN A 3 -92.05 42.27 -64.31
CA ASN A 3 -92.01 43.42 -63.42
C ASN A 3 -91.50 43.02 -62.02
N LEU A 4 -90.38 42.32 -61.95
CA LEU A 4 -89.71 41.95 -60.63
C LEU A 4 -88.36 42.71 -60.40
N TRP A 5 -88.01 43.65 -61.34
CA TRP A 5 -86.70 44.30 -61.29
C TRP A 5 -86.69 45.71 -60.72
N ASN A 6 -87.88 46.24 -60.31
CA ASN A 6 -87.99 47.58 -59.82
C ASN A 6 -88.09 47.76 -58.30
N ASN A 7 -87.87 46.67 -57.53
CA ASN A 7 -87.88 46.75 -56.08
C ASN A 7 -86.45 46.85 -55.55
N LYS A 8 -86.03 48.07 -55.17
CA LYS A 8 -84.67 48.39 -54.70
C LYS A 8 -84.18 47.39 -53.56
N LYS A 9 -85.13 46.87 -52.78
CA LYS A 9 -84.74 45.89 -51.75
C LYS A 9 -84.36 44.56 -52.34
N VAL A 10 -85.02 44.01 -53.36
CA VAL A 10 -84.73 42.73 -54.02
C VAL A 10 -83.36 42.80 -54.77
N ARG A 11 -83.11 43.93 -55.45
CA ARG A 11 -81.82 44.19 -56.15
C ARG A 11 -80.62 44.26 -55.20
N ASN A 12 -80.82 44.89 -54.04
CA ASN A 12 -79.75 44.93 -53.03
C ASN A 12 -79.50 43.54 -52.39
N TRP A 13 -80.55 42.71 -52.22
CA TRP A 13 -80.35 41.33 -51.72
C TRP A 13 -79.71 40.42 -52.79
N ALA A 14 -80.03 40.59 -54.05
CA ALA A 14 -79.37 39.87 -55.14
C ALA A 14 -77.90 40.26 -55.26
N ILE A 15 -77.57 41.55 -55.14
CA ILE A 15 -76.17 42.03 -55.13
C ILE A 15 -75.44 41.54 -53.88
N ALA A 16 -76.08 41.54 -52.72
CA ALA A 16 -75.49 40.96 -51.45
C ALA A 16 -75.23 39.47 -51.60
N GLY A 17 -76.14 38.72 -52.25
CA GLY A 17 -75.96 37.27 -52.49
C GLY A 17 -74.77 37.01 -53.44
N VAL A 18 -74.59 37.78 -54.49
CA VAL A 18 -73.48 37.66 -55.43
C VAL A 18 -72.16 38.04 -54.77
N VAL A 19 -72.15 39.05 -53.90
CA VAL A 19 -70.96 39.43 -53.13
C VAL A 19 -70.56 38.34 -52.12
N VAL A 20 -71.55 37.77 -51.43
CA VAL A 20 -71.28 36.69 -50.52
C VAL A 20 -70.75 35.45 -51.23
N ILE A 21 -71.33 35.09 -52.41
CA ILE A 21 -70.81 33.96 -53.20
C ILE A 21 -69.41 34.27 -53.74
N ALA A 22 -69.16 35.53 -54.20
CA ALA A 22 -67.80 35.93 -54.61
C ALA A 22 -66.79 35.91 -53.51
N VAL A 23 -67.16 36.30 -52.27
CA VAL A 23 -66.31 36.22 -51.10
C VAL A 23 -66.03 34.74 -50.68
N ILE A 24 -67.07 33.91 -50.81
CA ILE A 24 -66.91 32.46 -50.54
C ILE A 24 -66.00 31.79 -51.58
N LEU A 25 -66.18 32.15 -52.86
CA LEU A 25 -65.34 31.66 -53.96
C LEU A 25 -63.87 32.21 -53.82
N MET A 26 -63.75 33.46 -53.40
CA MET A 26 -62.46 34.08 -53.17
C MET A 26 -61.77 33.46 -51.92
N ALA A 27 -62.51 33.19 -50.84
CA ALA A 27 -62.01 32.47 -49.64
C ALA A 27 -61.64 31.05 -50.02
N TRP A 28 -62.35 30.37 -50.92
CA TRP A 28 -61.98 29.05 -51.39
C TRP A 28 -60.72 29.03 -52.25
N ARG A 29 -60.51 30.11 -53.03
CA ARG A 29 -59.31 30.25 -53.88
C ARG A 29 -58.07 30.70 -53.08
N PHE A 30 -58.27 31.34 -51.92
CA PHE A 30 -57.25 31.76 -51.00
C PHE A 30 -57.20 30.88 -49.71
N SER A 31 -57.89 29.74 -49.72
CA SER A 31 -57.54 28.73 -48.68
C SER A 31 -56.05 28.39 -48.84
N PRO A 32 -55.19 28.72 -47.87
CA PRO A 32 -53.85 28.24 -47.96
C PRO A 32 -53.95 26.67 -48.03
N ALA A 33 -53.46 26.11 -49.12
CA ALA A 33 -53.19 24.71 -49.19
C ALA A 33 -52.48 24.39 -47.86
N ARG A 34 -53.03 23.48 -47.06
CA ARG A 34 -52.31 22.93 -45.95
C ARG A 34 -50.97 22.47 -46.51
N ALA A 35 -49.99 23.33 -46.40
CA ALA A 35 -48.62 22.90 -46.54
C ALA A 35 -48.51 21.76 -45.56
N ASN A 36 -48.39 20.55 -46.04
CA ASN A 36 -47.73 19.52 -45.29
C ASN A 36 -46.38 20.15 -44.97
N ASN A 37 -46.26 20.72 -43.76
CA ASN A 37 -44.94 20.90 -43.22
C ASN A 37 -44.29 19.54 -43.25
N PRO A 38 -43.24 19.30 -44.01
CA PRO A 38 -42.40 18.16 -43.73
C PRO A 38 -41.97 18.42 -42.30
N THR A 39 -42.39 17.58 -41.39
CA THR A 39 -41.80 17.49 -40.04
C THR A 39 -40.32 17.59 -40.29
N ALA A 40 -39.72 18.67 -39.79
CA ALA A 40 -38.28 18.87 -39.97
C ALA A 40 -37.61 17.58 -39.55
N ALA A 41 -37.11 16.87 -40.52
CA ALA A 41 -36.30 15.67 -40.25
C ALA A 41 -35.12 16.20 -39.43
N ILE A 42 -35.10 15.88 -38.19
CA ILE A 42 -33.92 16.11 -37.36
C ILE A 42 -32.85 15.28 -38.07
N PRO A 43 -31.78 15.90 -38.61
CA PRO A 43 -30.72 15.13 -39.24
C PRO A 43 -30.12 14.23 -38.19
N ALA A 44 -30.51 12.97 -38.19
CA ALA A 44 -29.89 11.94 -37.37
C ALA A 44 -28.66 11.47 -38.11
N THR A 45 -27.52 11.55 -37.49
CA THR A 45 -26.24 11.07 -38.01
C THR A 45 -25.70 9.97 -37.12
N ILE A 46 -24.99 9.04 -37.71
CA ILE A 46 -24.24 8.04 -36.96
C ILE A 46 -23.07 8.73 -36.28
N THR A 47 -23.01 8.61 -34.96
CA THR A 47 -21.93 9.16 -34.14
C THR A 47 -21.10 8.06 -33.55
N SER A 48 -19.80 8.30 -33.45
CA SER A 48 -18.91 7.46 -32.66
C SER A 48 -19.15 7.77 -31.19
N LEU A 49 -19.43 6.74 -30.41
CA LEU A 49 -19.57 6.82 -28.97
C LEU A 49 -18.49 5.92 -28.31
N ASP A 50 -17.68 6.53 -27.48
CA ASP A 50 -16.73 5.80 -26.67
C ASP A 50 -17.47 5.15 -25.48
N VAL A 51 -17.81 3.88 -25.61
CA VAL A 51 -18.44 3.13 -24.53
C VAL A 51 -17.34 2.35 -23.81
N ALA A 52 -17.00 2.83 -22.62
CA ALA A 52 -16.18 2.06 -21.71
C ALA A 52 -17.03 0.92 -21.12
N GLU A 53 -16.56 -0.31 -21.20
CA GLU A 53 -17.11 -1.41 -20.43
C GLU A 53 -16.70 -1.21 -18.97
N THR A 54 -17.67 -1.12 -18.06
CA THR A 54 -17.45 -0.84 -16.65
C THR A 54 -17.93 -2.00 -15.79
N ILE A 55 -17.22 -2.23 -14.70
CA ILE A 55 -17.64 -3.14 -13.63
C ILE A 55 -17.98 -2.32 -12.41
N GLU A 56 -19.18 -2.52 -11.88
CA GLU A 56 -19.61 -1.91 -10.64
C GLU A 56 -19.29 -2.83 -9.47
N ALA A 57 -18.72 -2.27 -8.42
CA ALA A 57 -18.38 -2.99 -7.19
C ALA A 57 -18.65 -2.10 -5.97
N SER A 58 -18.87 -2.72 -4.83
CA SER A 58 -18.97 -2.00 -3.56
C SER A 58 -17.83 -2.42 -2.63
N GLY A 59 -17.39 -1.49 -1.79
CA GLY A 59 -16.29 -1.74 -0.87
C GLY A 59 -16.29 -0.80 0.32
N SER A 60 -15.16 -0.72 1.00
CA SER A 60 -14.93 0.20 2.12
C SER A 60 -13.68 1.05 1.87
N LEU A 61 -13.74 2.30 2.32
CA LEU A 61 -12.59 3.21 2.33
C LEU A 61 -11.68 2.88 3.49
N GLU A 62 -10.40 2.69 3.22
CA GLU A 62 -9.39 2.38 4.22
C GLU A 62 -8.13 3.23 4.01
N ALA A 63 -7.27 3.26 5.04
CA ALA A 63 -5.99 3.96 4.99
C ALA A 63 -4.84 2.99 5.22
N GLN A 64 -3.69 3.26 4.61
CA GLN A 64 -2.47 2.48 4.85
C GLN A 64 -1.23 3.38 4.87
N PRO A 65 -0.45 3.32 5.98
CA PRO A 65 -0.62 2.45 7.15
C PRO A 65 -1.79 2.86 8.07
N PHE A 66 -2.35 1.87 8.75
CA PHE A 66 -3.33 2.02 9.83
C PHE A 66 -2.88 1.20 11.03
N ALA A 67 -2.97 1.73 12.23
CA ALA A 67 -2.63 1.00 13.45
C ALA A 67 -3.62 1.27 14.58
N SER A 68 -4.11 0.18 15.18
CA SER A 68 -4.82 0.19 16.46
C SER A 68 -3.83 -0.12 17.58
N LEU A 69 -3.45 0.89 18.34
CA LEU A 69 -2.45 0.79 19.39
C LEU A 69 -3.10 0.37 20.70
N SER A 70 -2.60 -0.71 21.29
CA SER A 70 -3.08 -1.25 22.56
C SER A 70 -1.99 -1.27 23.61
N TRP A 71 -2.40 -1.21 24.89
CA TRP A 71 -1.51 -1.32 26.03
C TRP A 71 -0.85 -2.71 26.09
N LYS A 72 0.48 -2.72 26.27
CA LYS A 72 1.27 -3.95 26.40
C LYS A 72 1.42 -4.42 27.86
N THR A 73 1.06 -3.55 28.80
CA THR A 73 1.11 -3.82 30.25
C THR A 73 -0.09 -3.15 30.93
N SER A 74 -0.36 -3.58 32.18
CA SER A 74 -1.40 -2.97 33.02
C SER A 74 -0.82 -1.85 33.85
N GLY A 75 -1.60 -0.79 34.06
CA GLY A 75 -1.20 0.37 34.87
C GLY A 75 -2.24 1.48 34.84
N VAL A 76 -1.94 2.62 35.46
CA VAL A 76 -2.79 3.81 35.43
C VAL A 76 -2.21 4.80 34.43
N VAL A 77 -3.06 5.38 33.57
CA VAL A 77 -2.65 6.38 32.58
C VAL A 77 -2.25 7.66 33.29
N GLU A 78 -0.98 8.06 33.14
CA GLU A 78 -0.42 9.29 33.74
C GLU A 78 -0.65 10.51 32.87
N SER A 79 -0.35 10.38 31.56
CA SER A 79 -0.46 11.52 30.65
C SER A 79 -1.01 11.13 29.27
N LEU A 80 -1.67 12.10 28.66
CA LEU A 80 -2.23 12.05 27.32
C LEU A 80 -1.68 13.25 26.55
N ASN A 81 -0.84 13.01 25.56
CA ASN A 81 -0.12 14.04 24.81
C ASN A 81 -0.77 14.39 23.47
N VAL A 82 -1.84 13.68 23.09
CA VAL A 82 -2.49 13.79 21.77
C VAL A 82 -4.00 13.82 21.92
N LYS A 83 -4.66 14.35 20.90
CA LYS A 83 -6.12 14.38 20.76
C LYS A 83 -6.53 13.87 19.37
N PRO A 84 -7.76 13.41 19.20
CA PRO A 84 -8.28 13.12 17.87
C PRO A 84 -8.15 14.33 16.94
N GLY A 85 -7.62 14.09 15.72
CA GLY A 85 -7.31 15.11 14.72
C GLY A 85 -5.87 15.67 14.80
N ASP A 86 -5.07 15.28 15.80
CA ASP A 86 -3.67 15.71 15.86
C ASP A 86 -2.80 14.88 14.89
N PHE A 87 -1.89 15.55 14.18
CA PHE A 87 -0.87 14.88 13.38
C PHE A 87 0.34 14.51 14.26
N VAL A 88 0.77 13.25 14.21
CA VAL A 88 1.88 12.72 15.02
C VAL A 88 2.97 12.17 14.10
N LYS A 89 4.23 12.22 14.59
CA LYS A 89 5.38 11.64 13.92
C LYS A 89 5.69 10.25 14.47
N ALA A 90 6.31 9.43 13.66
CA ALA A 90 6.89 8.17 14.09
C ALA A 90 7.75 8.36 15.36
N ASP A 91 7.74 7.37 16.22
CA ASP A 91 8.45 7.33 17.51
C ASP A 91 8.02 8.38 18.55
N SER A 92 6.99 9.20 18.28
CA SER A 92 6.44 10.11 19.28
C SER A 92 5.62 9.37 20.34
N ILE A 93 5.79 9.79 21.59
CA ILE A 93 5.04 9.23 22.73
C ILE A 93 3.66 9.88 22.78
N LEU A 94 2.61 9.07 22.62
CA LEU A 94 1.21 9.50 22.60
C LEU A 94 0.62 9.50 24.02
N LEU A 95 0.80 8.39 24.74
CA LEU A 95 0.34 8.22 26.12
C LEU A 95 1.42 7.56 26.97
N THR A 96 1.38 7.81 28.30
CA THR A 96 2.27 7.15 29.27
C THR A 96 1.48 6.63 30.46
N LEU A 97 1.97 5.52 31.04
CA LEU A 97 1.50 5.00 32.33
C LEU A 97 2.34 5.54 33.48
N ASP A 98 1.73 5.68 34.65
CA ASP A 98 2.41 5.99 35.90
C ASP A 98 3.38 4.85 36.26
N PRO A 99 4.69 5.12 36.33
CA PRO A 99 5.69 4.12 36.65
C PRO A 99 5.47 3.42 38.01
N THR A 100 4.73 4.05 38.93
CA THR A 100 4.43 3.49 40.25
C THR A 100 3.26 2.49 40.23
N SER A 101 2.45 2.51 39.17
CA SER A 101 1.26 1.68 39.00
C SER A 101 1.51 0.38 38.23
N VAL A 102 2.66 0.24 37.57
CA VAL A 102 2.98 -0.89 36.70
C VAL A 102 3.67 -2.03 37.43
N SER A 103 3.90 -3.15 36.72
CA SER A 103 4.56 -4.33 37.28
C SER A 103 6.00 -4.03 37.73
N ALA A 104 6.44 -4.68 38.82
CA ALA A 104 7.82 -4.56 39.32
C ALA A 104 8.89 -4.95 38.27
N SER A 105 8.56 -5.77 37.29
CA SER A 105 9.46 -6.15 36.18
C SER A 105 9.84 -4.94 35.32
N ILE A 106 8.91 -4.02 35.07
CA ILE A 106 9.17 -2.80 34.28
C ILE A 106 10.04 -1.81 35.09
N VAL A 107 9.75 -1.67 36.39
CA VAL A 107 10.56 -0.81 37.28
C VAL A 107 12.01 -1.37 37.37
N SER A 108 12.16 -2.70 37.42
CA SER A 108 13.49 -3.34 37.39
C SER A 108 14.19 -3.12 36.05
N ALA A 109 13.47 -3.23 34.93
CA ALA A 109 14.02 -2.99 33.59
C ALA A 109 14.50 -1.54 33.40
N GLN A 110 13.86 -0.56 34.06
CA GLN A 110 14.30 0.83 34.05
C GLN A 110 15.66 1.01 34.74
N ALA A 111 15.88 0.33 35.89
CA ALA A 111 17.18 0.33 36.55
C ALA A 111 18.25 -0.44 35.75
N GLU A 112 17.86 -1.55 35.11
CA GLU A 112 18.72 -2.34 34.23
C GLU A 112 19.13 -1.55 32.99
N LEU A 113 18.23 -0.78 32.39
CA LEU A 113 18.52 0.10 31.26
C LEU A 113 19.64 1.09 31.57
N VAL A 114 19.55 1.79 32.71
CA VAL A 114 20.60 2.73 33.15
C VAL A 114 21.95 2.01 33.32
N THR A 115 21.92 0.81 33.90
CA THR A 115 23.14 0.00 34.10
C THR A 115 23.72 -0.47 32.78
N ALA A 116 22.88 -0.96 31.86
CA ALA A 116 23.28 -1.43 30.54
C ALA A 116 23.85 -0.29 29.69
N GLN A 117 23.21 0.89 29.70
CA GLN A 117 23.69 2.08 29.00
C GLN A 117 25.06 2.51 29.50
N LYS A 118 25.27 2.53 30.85
CA LYS A 118 26.57 2.85 31.42
C LYS A 118 27.64 1.82 31.02
N ASN A 119 27.31 0.54 31.05
CA ASN A 119 28.26 -0.49 30.63
C ASN A 119 28.64 -0.37 29.14
N LEU A 120 27.70 -0.03 28.29
CA LEU A 120 27.96 0.22 26.88
C LEU A 120 28.86 1.47 26.69
N GLU A 121 28.59 2.55 27.41
CA GLU A 121 29.40 3.76 27.41
C GLU A 121 30.84 3.48 27.86
N ASP A 122 30.99 2.72 28.96
CA ASP A 122 32.29 2.32 29.48
C ASP A 122 33.11 1.50 28.47
N LEU A 123 32.44 0.59 27.70
CA LEU A 123 33.07 -0.15 26.61
C LEU A 123 33.51 0.71 25.45
N LEU A 124 32.68 1.65 25.03
CA LEU A 124 32.95 2.55 23.91
C LEU A 124 34.04 3.61 24.23
N THR A 125 34.14 4.00 25.50
CA THR A 125 35.08 5.07 25.94
C THR A 125 36.40 4.54 26.47
N SER A 126 36.55 3.19 26.73
CA SER A 126 37.75 2.61 27.34
C SER A 126 38.92 2.45 26.37
N GLY A 127 39.54 3.57 25.97
CA GLY A 127 40.81 3.58 25.23
C GLY A 127 41.98 2.93 26.00
N THR A 128 41.90 2.83 27.33
CA THR A 128 42.91 2.18 28.18
C THR A 128 43.02 0.67 27.97
N SER A 129 41.91 -0.03 27.72
CA SER A 129 41.90 -1.47 27.46
C SER A 129 42.62 -1.81 26.16
N LEU A 130 42.40 -1.04 25.10
CA LEU A 130 43.10 -1.21 23.83
C LEU A 130 44.61 -0.93 23.97
N ALA A 131 45.00 0.14 24.71
CA ALA A 131 46.39 0.46 24.97
C ALA A 131 47.10 -0.64 25.75
N GLN A 132 46.42 -1.24 26.77
CA GLN A 132 46.98 -2.34 27.54
C GLN A 132 47.12 -3.60 26.66
N ALA A 133 46.13 -3.96 25.86
CA ALA A 133 46.18 -5.09 24.93
C ALA A 133 47.33 -4.92 23.90
N ALA A 134 47.59 -3.68 23.43
CA ALA A 134 48.76 -3.42 22.58
C ALA A 134 50.06 -3.66 23.25
N ILE A 135 50.19 -3.33 24.56
CA ILE A 135 51.40 -3.61 25.36
C ILE A 135 51.55 -5.12 25.57
N ASP A 136 50.45 -5.82 25.93
CA ASP A 136 50.45 -7.25 26.18
C ASP A 136 50.80 -8.05 24.92
N LEU A 137 50.29 -7.65 23.76
CA LEU A 137 50.65 -8.21 22.46
C LEU A 137 52.16 -8.02 22.16
N LYS A 138 52.67 -6.81 22.41
CA LYS A 138 54.11 -6.56 22.23
C LYS A 138 54.97 -7.44 23.11
N ASN A 139 54.60 -7.56 24.39
CA ASN A 139 55.36 -8.39 25.33
C ASN A 139 55.32 -9.88 24.92
N ALA A 140 54.13 -10.41 24.55
CA ALA A 140 53.99 -11.76 24.04
C ALA A 140 54.81 -12.04 22.77
N GLN A 141 54.94 -11.03 21.88
CA GLN A 141 55.78 -11.12 20.67
C GLN A 141 57.26 -11.18 21.04
N GLU A 142 57.70 -10.38 22.03
CA GLU A 142 59.08 -10.39 22.53
C GLU A 142 59.40 -11.76 23.19
N ASP A 143 58.51 -12.29 24.06
CA ASP A 143 58.65 -13.58 24.70
C ASP A 143 58.74 -14.72 23.67
N PHE A 144 57.88 -14.71 22.64
CA PHE A 144 57.93 -15.68 21.55
C PHE A 144 59.28 -15.65 20.80
N ASN A 145 59.73 -14.46 20.43
CA ASN A 145 61.01 -14.29 19.74
C ASN A 145 62.19 -14.79 20.60
N ASP A 146 62.17 -14.55 21.93
CA ASP A 146 63.20 -14.98 22.82
C ASP A 146 63.23 -16.54 22.97
N ALA A 147 62.02 -17.16 23.05
CA ALA A 147 61.92 -18.61 23.07
C ALA A 147 62.40 -19.25 21.75
N GLU A 148 62.06 -18.65 20.61
CA GLU A 148 62.52 -19.07 19.26
C GLU A 148 64.06 -18.98 19.16
N ASN A 149 64.64 -17.86 19.56
CA ASN A 149 66.09 -17.66 19.56
C ASN A 149 66.78 -18.62 20.49
N TYR A 150 66.21 -18.90 21.67
CA TYR A 150 66.77 -19.84 22.62
C TYR A 150 66.73 -21.29 22.09
N LEU A 151 65.64 -21.73 21.48
CA LEU A 151 65.56 -23.06 20.85
C LEU A 151 66.55 -23.15 19.69
N HIS A 152 66.67 -22.11 18.83
CA HIS A 152 67.63 -22.08 17.76
C HIS A 152 69.08 -22.16 18.27
N TYR A 153 69.41 -21.44 19.38
CA TYR A 153 70.70 -21.51 20.02
C TYR A 153 70.99 -22.93 20.50
N LEU A 154 70.05 -23.61 21.18
CA LEU A 154 70.25 -25.00 21.66
C LEU A 154 70.44 -26.00 20.51
N GLN A 155 69.74 -25.82 19.38
CA GLN A 155 69.80 -26.71 18.21
C GLN A 155 71.07 -26.52 17.37
N THR A 156 71.62 -25.29 17.31
CA THR A 156 72.70 -24.97 16.39
C THR A 156 74.06 -24.82 17.04
N ASP A 157 74.16 -24.38 18.33
CA ASP A 157 75.41 -24.17 18.98
C ASP A 157 75.97 -25.48 19.56
N THR A 158 77.16 -25.83 19.13
CA THR A 158 77.88 -27.02 19.62
C THR A 158 78.64 -26.80 20.95
N LYS A 159 78.56 -25.57 21.50
CA LYS A 159 79.32 -25.17 22.71
C LYS A 159 78.39 -24.64 23.81
N VAL A 160 77.21 -25.19 23.95
CA VAL A 160 76.26 -24.83 25.00
C VAL A 160 76.87 -25.15 26.39
N PRO A 161 76.94 -24.17 27.30
CA PRO A 161 77.46 -24.40 28.67
C PRO A 161 76.59 -25.38 29.43
N GLN A 162 77.27 -26.42 30.01
CA GLN A 162 76.58 -27.46 30.79
C GLN A 162 77.37 -27.73 32.11
N THR A 163 76.65 -28.14 33.12
CA THR A 163 77.28 -28.58 34.41
C THR A 163 76.90 -30.03 34.68
N THR A 164 77.89 -30.88 34.80
CA THR A 164 77.66 -32.24 35.22
C THR A 164 78.15 -32.40 36.67
N TYR A 165 77.44 -33.23 37.37
CA TYR A 165 77.86 -33.58 38.79
C TYR A 165 78.39 -34.98 38.83
N SER A 166 79.68 -35.13 39.20
CA SER A 166 80.27 -36.43 39.48
C SER A 166 80.20 -36.68 40.95
N ALA A 167 79.66 -37.84 41.32
CA ALA A 167 79.65 -38.31 42.75
C ALA A 167 80.74 -39.26 42.98
N LYS A 168 81.67 -38.95 43.88
CA LYS A 168 82.73 -39.78 44.27
C LYS A 168 82.54 -40.24 45.73
N LEU A 169 82.58 -41.52 45.94
CA LEU A 169 82.51 -42.11 47.30
C LEU A 169 83.86 -41.88 48.00
N VAL A 170 83.89 -41.05 49.06
CA VAL A 170 85.09 -40.75 49.85
C VAL A 170 84.92 -41.16 51.25
N LYS A 171 86.01 -41.65 51.85
CA LYS A 171 86.05 -42.10 53.26
C LYS A 171 86.06 -40.86 54.15
N SER A 172 85.11 -40.72 55.08
CA SER A 172 85.02 -39.60 56.02
C SER A 172 84.90 -40.15 57.46
N GLY A 173 85.94 -40.15 58.17
CA GLY A 173 85.99 -40.76 59.51
C GLY A 173 85.77 -42.28 59.48
N ASN A 174 84.77 -42.78 60.22
CA ASN A 174 84.45 -44.23 60.26
C ASN A 174 83.39 -44.62 59.18
N GLY A 175 82.95 -43.77 58.26
CA GLY A 175 81.98 -44.04 57.25
C GLY A 175 82.36 -43.56 55.85
N TRP A 176 81.51 -43.87 54.90
CA TRP A 176 81.61 -43.40 53.51
C TRP A 176 80.55 -42.36 53.23
N LYS A 177 80.92 -41.26 52.54
CA LYS A 177 79.99 -40.26 52.02
C LYS A 177 80.24 -40.00 50.52
N TYR A 178 79.18 -39.61 49.82
CA TYR A 178 79.30 -39.09 48.45
C TYR A 178 79.82 -37.64 48.49
N ASP A 179 80.85 -37.40 47.75
CA ASP A 179 81.38 -36.05 47.49
C ASP A 179 80.99 -35.70 46.05
N TYR A 180 80.25 -34.60 45.89
CA TYR A 180 79.76 -34.15 44.61
C TYR A 180 80.68 -33.04 44.12
N THR A 181 81.22 -33.25 42.92
CA THR A 181 82.01 -32.24 42.24
C THR A 181 81.31 -31.80 41.01
N ALA A 182 81.07 -30.48 40.89
CA ALA A 182 80.45 -29.85 39.68
C ALA A 182 81.60 -29.62 38.68
N GLU A 183 81.42 -30.16 37.50
CA GLU A 183 82.29 -29.88 36.34
C GLU A 183 81.54 -29.15 35.24
N ASN A 184 82.01 -27.96 34.85
CA ASN A 184 81.50 -27.22 33.78
C ASN A 184 82.17 -27.57 32.46
N PHE A 185 81.40 -27.87 31.44
CA PHE A 185 81.86 -28.12 30.08
C PHE A 185 80.98 -27.43 29.03
N LYS A 186 81.45 -27.43 27.80
CA LYS A 186 80.68 -26.94 26.69
C LYS A 186 80.54 -28.02 25.64
N GLY A 187 79.31 -28.33 25.27
CA GLY A 187 78.98 -29.38 24.31
C GLY A 187 77.66 -29.09 23.59
N PRO A 188 77.18 -29.98 22.70
CA PRO A 188 75.86 -29.84 22.13
C PRO A 188 74.82 -29.90 23.23
N ALA A 189 73.70 -29.23 23.13
CA ALA A 189 72.66 -29.21 24.13
C ALA A 189 72.10 -30.62 24.36
N PRO A 190 71.77 -30.99 25.61
CA PRO A 190 71.02 -32.21 25.89
C PRO A 190 69.67 -32.23 25.19
N GLU A 191 69.19 -33.41 24.79
CA GLU A 191 67.92 -33.59 24.08
C GLU A 191 66.71 -33.14 24.93
N ASP A 192 66.78 -33.37 26.23
CA ASP A 192 65.75 -32.94 27.21
C ASP A 192 65.60 -31.40 27.24
N TRP A 193 66.71 -30.65 27.14
CA TRP A 193 66.67 -29.16 27.04
C TRP A 193 66.06 -28.65 25.71
N ILE A 194 66.32 -29.35 24.63
CA ILE A 194 65.72 -29.03 23.33
C ILE A 194 64.19 -29.29 23.38
N VAL A 195 63.74 -30.43 23.93
CA VAL A 195 62.33 -30.76 24.11
C VAL A 195 61.64 -29.75 25.02
N GLU A 196 62.30 -29.36 26.14
CA GLU A 196 61.76 -28.34 27.04
C GLU A 196 61.60 -26.98 26.33
N ALA A 197 62.61 -26.56 25.55
CA ALA A 197 62.56 -25.32 24.77
C ALA A 197 61.51 -25.36 23.64
N GLU A 198 61.29 -26.57 23.03
CA GLU A 198 60.20 -26.74 22.04
C GLU A 198 58.85 -26.61 22.69
N ASN A 199 58.63 -27.14 23.91
CA ASN A 199 57.40 -26.99 24.66
C ASN A 199 57.16 -25.52 25.08
N ASP A 200 58.24 -24.84 25.53
CA ASP A 200 58.16 -23.42 25.88
C ASP A 200 57.83 -22.54 24.66
N LEU A 201 58.45 -22.79 23.53
CA LEU A 201 58.11 -22.09 22.27
C LEU A 201 56.66 -22.30 21.86
N ALA A 202 56.14 -23.55 22.02
CA ALA A 202 54.72 -23.84 21.72
C ALA A 202 53.79 -23.10 22.68
N LEU A 203 54.14 -22.97 23.97
CA LEU A 203 53.38 -22.19 24.93
C LEU A 203 53.39 -20.69 24.57
N LYS A 204 54.60 -20.12 24.32
CA LYS A 204 54.74 -18.71 23.96
C LYS A 204 54.02 -18.36 22.66
N LYS A 205 53.99 -19.30 21.72
CA LYS A 205 53.21 -19.12 20.50
C LYS A 205 51.70 -19.02 20.79
N ALA A 206 51.17 -19.89 21.66
CA ALA A 206 49.77 -19.85 22.06
C ALA A 206 49.43 -18.54 22.80
N GLU A 207 50.29 -18.06 23.69
CA GLU A 207 50.14 -16.81 24.42
C GLU A 207 50.13 -15.59 23.44
N LEU A 208 50.98 -15.62 22.43
CA LEU A 208 51.00 -14.58 21.36
C LEU A 208 49.70 -14.58 20.55
N GLU A 209 49.23 -15.76 20.16
CA GLU A 209 47.96 -15.88 19.41
C GLU A 209 46.76 -15.40 20.25
N ASP A 210 46.76 -15.63 21.56
CA ASP A 210 45.74 -15.16 22.49
C ASP A 210 45.78 -13.64 22.63
N ALA A 211 46.96 -13.06 22.83
CA ALA A 211 47.15 -11.60 22.90
C ALA A 211 46.77 -10.90 21.60
N GLN A 212 47.08 -11.50 20.45
CA GLN A 212 46.67 -10.96 19.14
C GLN A 212 45.15 -10.96 19.00
N ARG A 213 44.46 -12.05 19.35
CA ARG A 213 42.98 -12.11 19.30
C ARG A 213 42.33 -11.06 20.20
N GLU A 214 42.88 -10.86 21.41
CA GLU A 214 42.36 -9.85 22.33
C GLU A 214 42.55 -8.42 21.79
N TYR A 215 43.75 -8.12 21.25
CA TYR A 215 44.01 -6.84 20.61
C TYR A 215 43.07 -6.59 19.44
N ASP A 216 42.88 -7.54 18.51
CA ASP A 216 42.03 -7.44 17.38
C ASP A 216 40.54 -7.26 17.80
N ARG A 217 40.09 -7.95 18.85
CA ARG A 217 38.76 -7.81 19.44
C ARG A 217 38.50 -6.38 19.92
N LEU A 218 39.45 -5.79 20.63
CA LEU A 218 39.34 -4.42 21.15
C LEU A 218 39.53 -3.37 20.05
N LEU A 219 40.33 -3.66 19.02
CA LEU A 219 40.53 -2.79 17.86
C LEU A 219 39.26 -2.66 17.00
N ALA A 220 38.39 -3.69 16.97
CA ALA A 220 37.10 -3.67 16.29
C ALA A 220 36.14 -2.60 16.85
N GLY A 221 36.38 -2.07 18.05
CA GLY A 221 35.63 -0.97 18.66
C GLY A 221 34.16 -1.29 18.78
N ASP A 222 33.29 -0.43 18.20
CA ASP A 222 31.83 -0.54 18.20
C ASP A 222 31.29 -1.78 17.46
N THR A 223 32.10 -2.43 16.64
CA THR A 223 31.76 -3.71 15.98
C THR A 223 32.22 -4.94 16.76
N SER A 224 32.84 -4.77 17.93
CA SER A 224 33.27 -5.89 18.78
C SER A 224 32.06 -6.67 19.31
N SER A 225 32.25 -7.99 19.55
CA SER A 225 31.21 -8.86 20.12
C SER A 225 30.66 -8.36 21.45
N ASP A 226 31.51 -7.70 22.25
CA ASP A 226 31.16 -7.20 23.57
C ASP A 226 30.27 -5.97 23.50
N VAL A 227 30.58 -5.06 22.57
CA VAL A 227 29.75 -3.87 22.31
C VAL A 227 28.38 -4.31 21.74
N ILE A 228 28.36 -5.25 20.79
CA ILE A 228 27.10 -5.80 20.26
C ILE A 228 26.28 -6.46 21.37
N ALA A 229 26.92 -7.23 22.25
CA ALA A 229 26.22 -7.86 23.39
C ALA A 229 25.72 -6.83 24.41
N ALA A 230 26.49 -5.77 24.68
CA ALA A 230 26.09 -4.68 25.55
C ALA A 230 24.91 -3.88 24.94
N GLN A 231 24.98 -3.57 23.64
CA GLN A 231 23.88 -2.93 22.92
C GLN A 231 22.60 -3.77 22.98
N ALA A 232 22.68 -5.09 22.77
CA ALA A 232 21.53 -5.98 22.85
C ALA A 232 20.87 -5.96 24.25
N LYS A 233 21.66 -5.78 25.33
CA LYS A 233 21.10 -5.61 26.68
C LYS A 233 20.39 -4.28 26.85
N VAL A 234 20.94 -3.19 26.30
CA VAL A 234 20.28 -1.87 26.27
C VAL A 234 18.95 -1.99 25.54
N ASP A 235 18.95 -2.60 24.35
CA ASP A 235 17.75 -2.74 23.52
C ASP A 235 16.67 -3.58 24.22
N ALA A 236 17.05 -4.67 24.90
CA ALA A 236 16.13 -5.52 25.64
C ALA A 236 15.49 -4.80 26.85
N ALA A 237 16.28 -4.06 27.60
CA ALA A 237 15.79 -3.26 28.73
C ALA A 237 14.90 -2.11 28.22
N GLN A 238 15.31 -1.42 27.16
CA GLN A 238 14.52 -0.36 26.51
C GLN A 238 13.17 -0.87 25.98
N ALA A 239 13.15 -2.05 25.33
CA ALA A 239 11.92 -2.66 24.83
C ALA A 239 10.92 -2.95 25.98
N THR A 240 11.44 -3.32 27.16
CA THR A 240 10.59 -3.52 28.35
C THR A 240 10.08 -2.19 28.91
N VAL A 241 10.92 -1.17 28.97
CA VAL A 241 10.54 0.17 29.42
C VAL A 241 9.54 0.82 28.46
N ASN A 242 9.67 0.60 27.16
CA ASN A 242 8.74 1.11 26.14
C ASN A 242 7.31 0.56 26.31
N GLN A 243 7.09 -0.48 27.12
CA GLN A 243 5.74 -0.96 27.44
C GLN A 243 4.95 0.05 28.32
N LEU A 244 5.64 1.01 28.94
CA LEU A 244 5.01 2.11 29.68
C LEU A 244 4.29 3.13 28.79
N SER A 245 4.60 3.16 27.50
CA SER A 245 4.12 4.18 26.61
C SER A 245 3.47 3.60 25.36
N ILE A 246 2.47 4.27 24.85
CA ILE A 246 1.97 4.11 23.50
C ILE A 246 2.77 5.04 22.59
N ILE A 247 3.44 4.47 21.61
CA ILE A 247 4.34 5.17 20.69
C ILE A 247 3.78 5.02 19.28
N ALA A 248 3.80 6.11 18.49
CA ALA A 248 3.38 6.09 17.10
C ALA A 248 4.36 5.26 16.25
N PRO A 249 3.91 4.23 15.51
CA PRO A 249 4.81 3.43 14.66
C PRO A 249 5.13 4.06 13.30
N PHE A 250 4.39 5.10 12.88
CA PHE A 250 4.56 5.85 11.64
C PHE A 250 3.99 7.27 11.78
N ASP A 251 4.28 8.12 10.81
CA ASP A 251 3.71 9.47 10.69
C ASP A 251 2.23 9.36 10.28
N GLY A 252 1.32 10.02 11.00
CA GLY A 252 -0.11 9.93 10.69
C GLY A 252 -0.98 10.80 11.58
N GLU A 253 -2.28 10.72 11.36
CA GLU A 253 -3.31 11.42 12.12
C GLU A 253 -3.92 10.50 13.18
N VAL A 254 -4.15 11.05 14.37
CA VAL A 254 -4.85 10.37 15.47
C VAL A 254 -6.35 10.39 15.20
N LEU A 255 -6.93 9.21 14.95
CA LEU A 255 -8.37 9.09 14.65
C LEU A 255 -9.23 9.03 15.91
N SER A 256 -8.79 8.26 16.90
CA SER A 256 -9.47 8.16 18.19
C SER A 256 -8.48 7.96 19.33
N VAL A 257 -8.90 8.37 20.52
CA VAL A 257 -8.20 8.11 21.77
C VAL A 257 -9.23 7.57 22.77
N ASP A 258 -9.03 6.30 23.13
CA ASP A 258 -10.01 5.56 23.96
C ASP A 258 -9.62 5.53 25.45
N SER A 259 -8.40 5.96 25.79
CA SER A 259 -7.89 6.02 27.18
C SER A 259 -7.84 7.45 27.70
N HIS A 260 -8.13 7.65 28.98
CA HIS A 260 -8.10 8.95 29.65
C HIS A 260 -7.13 8.96 30.82
N VAL A 261 -6.63 10.14 31.19
CA VAL A 261 -5.76 10.30 32.35
C VAL A 261 -6.47 9.84 33.62
N GLY A 262 -5.84 8.94 34.37
CA GLY A 262 -6.39 8.32 35.57
C GLY A 262 -7.09 6.98 35.33
N ASP A 263 -7.28 6.56 34.10
CA ASP A 263 -7.87 5.24 33.78
C ASP A 263 -6.91 4.11 34.18
N LEU A 264 -7.48 3.05 34.76
CA LEU A 264 -6.79 1.79 34.98
C LEU A 264 -6.94 0.92 33.71
N VAL A 265 -5.82 0.62 33.07
CA VAL A 265 -5.78 -0.16 31.84
C VAL A 265 -5.13 -1.52 32.03
N SER A 266 -5.47 -2.46 31.15
CA SER A 266 -4.94 -3.81 31.12
C SER A 266 -4.23 -4.11 29.80
N THR A 267 -3.41 -5.15 29.79
CA THR A 267 -2.78 -5.62 28.54
C THR A 267 -3.83 -5.98 27.49
N GLY A 268 -3.72 -5.40 26.32
CA GLY A 268 -4.62 -5.61 25.19
C GLY A 268 -5.74 -4.56 25.07
N ASP A 269 -5.93 -3.70 26.08
CA ASP A 269 -6.92 -2.60 25.99
C ASP A 269 -6.50 -1.63 24.87
N LEU A 270 -7.43 -1.36 23.96
CA LEU A 270 -7.24 -0.41 22.86
C LEU A 270 -7.08 1.00 23.45
N SER A 271 -6.16 1.76 22.90
CA SER A 271 -5.85 3.10 23.40
C SER A 271 -5.95 4.18 22.32
N VAL A 272 -5.32 3.99 21.19
CA VAL A 272 -5.27 5.00 20.12
C VAL A 272 -5.36 4.30 18.77
N ASN A 273 -6.16 4.88 17.87
CA ASN A 273 -6.13 4.54 16.44
C ASN A 273 -5.44 5.67 15.69
N ILE A 274 -4.45 5.31 14.87
CA ILE A 274 -3.76 6.23 13.98
C ILE A 274 -3.79 5.72 12.54
N ALA A 275 -3.84 6.64 11.58
CA ALA A 275 -3.80 6.32 10.16
C ALA A 275 -3.04 7.39 9.38
N ASP A 276 -2.47 6.99 8.27
CA ASP A 276 -1.98 7.90 7.26
C ASP A 276 -3.14 8.27 6.32
N MET A 277 -3.62 9.50 6.43
CA MET A 277 -4.74 10.01 5.64
C MET A 277 -4.32 10.48 4.24
N ASP A 278 -3.02 10.50 3.93
CA ASP A 278 -2.51 10.85 2.60
C ASP A 278 -2.54 9.63 1.63
N HIS A 279 -2.60 8.41 2.18
CA HIS A 279 -2.59 7.16 1.42
C HIS A 279 -3.87 6.34 1.66
N LEU A 280 -4.93 6.75 0.96
CA LEU A 280 -6.24 6.11 1.05
C LEU A 280 -6.44 5.11 -0.09
N TYR A 281 -7.14 4.03 0.20
CA TYR A 281 -7.50 3.02 -0.77
C TYR A 281 -8.90 2.47 -0.50
N VAL A 282 -9.49 1.85 -1.50
CA VAL A 282 -10.77 1.13 -1.37
C VAL A 282 -10.54 -0.34 -1.58
N GLU A 283 -11.06 -1.15 -0.65
CA GLU A 283 -11.20 -2.60 -0.84
C GLU A 283 -12.58 -2.88 -1.42
N ALA A 284 -12.64 -3.04 -2.75
CA ALA A 284 -13.87 -3.33 -3.46
C ALA A 284 -14.07 -4.84 -3.64
N GLN A 285 -15.32 -5.29 -3.51
CA GLN A 285 -15.72 -6.67 -3.71
C GLN A 285 -16.35 -6.85 -5.09
N VAL A 286 -15.65 -7.54 -5.98
CA VAL A 286 -16.07 -7.83 -7.35
C VAL A 286 -16.60 -9.27 -7.45
N ASP A 287 -17.66 -9.47 -8.21
CA ASP A 287 -18.27 -10.78 -8.42
C ASP A 287 -17.36 -11.71 -9.27
N GLU A 288 -17.49 -13.03 -9.09
CA GLU A 288 -16.71 -14.05 -9.80
C GLU A 288 -16.82 -13.93 -11.33
N THR A 289 -17.99 -13.50 -11.84
CA THR A 289 -18.24 -13.35 -13.28
C THR A 289 -17.42 -12.22 -13.90
N ASP A 290 -17.09 -11.20 -13.12
CA ASP A 290 -16.52 -9.94 -13.61
C ASP A 290 -15.03 -9.81 -13.30
N VAL A 291 -14.53 -10.48 -12.25
CA VAL A 291 -13.14 -10.39 -11.80
C VAL A 291 -12.12 -10.77 -12.88
N ALA A 292 -12.50 -11.67 -13.80
CA ALA A 292 -11.63 -12.08 -14.91
C ALA A 292 -11.25 -10.93 -15.86
N ASN A 293 -12.07 -9.88 -15.91
CA ASN A 293 -11.87 -8.69 -16.72
C ASN A 293 -11.12 -7.57 -15.96
N VAL A 294 -10.99 -7.67 -14.63
CA VAL A 294 -10.27 -6.68 -13.82
C VAL A 294 -8.78 -6.91 -13.88
N LYS A 295 -8.00 -5.88 -14.16
CA LYS A 295 -6.54 -5.91 -14.25
C LYS A 295 -5.91 -4.76 -13.51
N VAL A 296 -4.73 -4.99 -12.95
CA VAL A 296 -3.90 -3.94 -12.37
C VAL A 296 -3.60 -2.86 -13.38
N GLY A 297 -3.72 -1.60 -12.96
CA GLY A 297 -3.53 -0.41 -13.78
C GLY A 297 -4.80 0.15 -14.44
N GLN A 298 -5.95 -0.52 -14.28
CA GLN A 298 -7.23 0.03 -14.74
C GLN A 298 -7.66 1.21 -13.86
N GLN A 299 -8.26 2.23 -14.48
CA GLN A 299 -8.80 3.37 -13.76
C GLN A 299 -10.16 3.03 -13.13
N ALA A 300 -10.39 3.60 -11.97
CA ALA A 300 -11.65 3.47 -11.25
C ALA A 300 -12.15 4.86 -10.80
N GLU A 301 -13.45 5.01 -10.84
CA GLU A 301 -14.18 6.11 -10.22
C GLU A 301 -14.83 5.61 -8.93
N VAL A 302 -14.65 6.34 -7.85
CA VAL A 302 -15.13 5.97 -6.52
C VAL A 302 -16.01 7.08 -5.97
N THR A 303 -17.19 6.71 -5.51
CA THR A 303 -18.11 7.59 -4.76
C THR A 303 -18.34 6.99 -3.39
N LEU A 304 -18.29 7.84 -2.35
CA LEU A 304 -18.52 7.43 -0.97
C LEU A 304 -19.96 7.80 -0.56
N ASP A 305 -20.65 6.88 0.09
CA ASP A 305 -22.01 7.16 0.60
C ASP A 305 -22.03 8.32 1.61
N ALA A 306 -20.94 8.48 2.37
CA ALA A 306 -20.78 9.57 3.34
C ALA A 306 -20.58 10.95 2.68
N VAL A 307 -20.07 11.01 1.44
CA VAL A 307 -19.76 12.24 0.70
C VAL A 307 -20.12 12.05 -0.77
N SER A 308 -21.40 11.96 -1.06
CA SER A 308 -21.93 11.57 -2.37
C SER A 308 -21.68 12.60 -3.48
N ASP A 309 -21.36 13.85 -3.13
CA ASP A 309 -21.14 14.94 -4.11
C ASP A 309 -19.72 14.95 -4.68
N VAL A 310 -18.82 14.09 -4.19
CA VAL A 310 -17.41 14.02 -4.59
C VAL A 310 -17.14 12.70 -5.30
N VAL A 311 -16.70 12.79 -6.55
CA VAL A 311 -16.19 11.62 -7.29
C VAL A 311 -14.67 11.60 -7.15
N LEU A 312 -14.18 10.55 -6.54
CA LEU A 312 -12.75 10.28 -6.38
C LEU A 312 -12.26 9.44 -7.55
N THR A 313 -11.02 9.67 -7.96
CA THR A 313 -10.36 8.85 -8.98
C THR A 313 -9.29 7.99 -8.33
N GLY A 314 -9.01 6.86 -8.94
CA GLY A 314 -7.99 5.95 -8.48
C GLY A 314 -7.66 4.90 -9.52
N SER A 315 -6.77 3.99 -9.15
CA SER A 315 -6.36 2.90 -10.02
C SER A 315 -6.31 1.56 -9.28
N VAL A 316 -6.64 0.49 -9.99
CA VAL A 316 -6.52 -0.89 -9.49
C VAL A 316 -5.04 -1.22 -9.30
N VAL A 317 -4.62 -1.51 -8.06
CA VAL A 317 -3.23 -1.86 -7.73
C VAL A 317 -3.07 -3.34 -7.42
N ALA A 318 -4.12 -4.01 -6.97
CA ALA A 318 -4.07 -5.44 -6.70
C ALA A 318 -5.44 -6.10 -6.86
N VAL A 319 -5.43 -7.34 -7.33
CA VAL A 319 -6.59 -8.23 -7.37
C VAL A 319 -6.24 -9.47 -6.54
N ASN A 320 -6.98 -9.73 -5.47
CA ASN A 320 -6.75 -10.92 -4.65
C ASN A 320 -7.20 -12.16 -5.43
N PRO A 321 -6.33 -13.15 -5.69
CA PRO A 321 -6.70 -14.35 -6.43
C PRO A 321 -7.54 -15.35 -5.61
N VAL A 322 -7.74 -15.07 -4.31
CA VAL A 322 -8.53 -15.93 -3.43
C VAL A 322 -9.93 -15.32 -3.25
N GLY A 323 -10.94 -16.05 -3.72
CA GLY A 323 -12.35 -15.66 -3.55
C GLY A 323 -12.84 -15.97 -2.14
N GLU A 324 -13.69 -15.12 -1.61
CA GLU A 324 -14.36 -15.26 -0.33
C GLU A 324 -15.86 -15.40 -0.53
N VAL A 325 -16.53 -16.21 0.31
CA VAL A 325 -17.98 -16.37 0.25
C VAL A 325 -18.64 -15.32 1.13
N VAL A 326 -19.23 -14.31 0.49
CA VAL A 326 -19.95 -13.23 1.16
C VAL A 326 -21.44 -13.30 0.77
N GLY A 327 -22.31 -13.51 1.75
CA GLY A 327 -23.76 -13.61 1.49
C GLY A 327 -24.19 -14.77 0.58
N GLY A 328 -23.35 -15.82 0.45
CA GLY A 328 -23.63 -16.98 -0.41
C GLY A 328 -23.13 -16.83 -1.86
N LEU A 329 -22.49 -15.72 -2.19
CA LEU A 329 -21.85 -15.48 -3.48
C LEU A 329 -20.33 -15.45 -3.30
N VAL A 330 -19.60 -15.91 -4.32
CA VAL A 330 -18.14 -15.80 -4.35
C VAL A 330 -17.77 -14.41 -4.83
N LYS A 331 -17.00 -13.70 -4.02
CA LYS A 331 -16.47 -12.36 -4.33
C LYS A 331 -14.97 -12.33 -4.21
N TYR A 332 -14.36 -11.45 -5.00
CA TYR A 332 -12.91 -11.23 -5.02
C TYR A 332 -12.61 -9.79 -4.58
N THR A 333 -11.66 -9.66 -3.66
CA THR A 333 -11.24 -8.34 -3.18
C THR A 333 -10.29 -7.70 -4.20
N VAL A 334 -10.65 -6.50 -4.63
CA VAL A 334 -9.85 -5.64 -5.53
C VAL A 334 -9.47 -4.40 -4.76
N ARG A 335 -8.16 -4.13 -4.71
CA ARG A 335 -7.64 -2.91 -4.09
C ARG A 335 -7.46 -1.83 -5.12
N ILE A 336 -8.00 -0.65 -4.80
CA ILE A 336 -7.95 0.55 -5.63
C ILE A 336 -7.32 1.66 -4.80
N ASP A 337 -6.11 2.07 -5.14
CA ASP A 337 -5.47 3.21 -4.50
C ASP A 337 -6.06 4.49 -5.09
N LEU A 338 -6.44 5.41 -4.20
CA LEU A 338 -7.05 6.69 -4.58
C LEU A 338 -5.97 7.72 -4.90
N ASP A 339 -6.26 8.58 -5.86
CA ASP A 339 -5.44 9.77 -6.09
C ASP A 339 -5.56 10.72 -4.90
N ALA A 340 -4.48 11.49 -4.64
CA ALA A 340 -4.43 12.39 -3.49
C ALA A 340 -5.60 13.39 -3.51
N VAL A 341 -6.42 13.34 -2.49
CA VAL A 341 -7.56 14.25 -2.28
C VAL A 341 -7.20 15.26 -1.21
N LYS A 342 -7.40 16.54 -1.48
CA LYS A 342 -7.13 17.62 -0.53
C LYS A 342 -8.43 18.29 -0.12
N ASP A 343 -8.45 18.76 1.14
CA ASP A 343 -9.52 19.59 1.69
C ASP A 343 -10.91 18.93 1.74
N VAL A 344 -11.00 17.60 1.71
CA VAL A 344 -12.24 16.85 1.88
C VAL A 344 -12.10 15.89 3.06
N PHE A 345 -13.02 15.96 4.01
CA PHE A 345 -13.08 14.99 5.09
C PHE A 345 -13.65 13.66 4.56
N LEU A 346 -12.83 12.61 4.56
CA LEU A 346 -13.16 11.28 4.11
C LEU A 346 -13.17 10.31 5.31
N PRO A 347 -14.33 9.95 5.85
CA PRO A 347 -14.40 9.05 7.00
C PRO A 347 -14.00 7.63 6.60
N LEU A 348 -13.00 7.06 7.28
CA LEU A 348 -12.57 5.68 7.09
C LEU A 348 -13.69 4.70 7.45
N GLY A 349 -13.75 3.57 6.75
CA GLY A 349 -14.82 2.59 6.90
C GLY A 349 -16.12 2.96 6.18
N SER A 350 -16.17 4.12 5.48
CA SER A 350 -17.33 4.48 4.65
C SER A 350 -17.52 3.50 3.52
N THR A 351 -18.79 3.20 3.20
CA THR A 351 -19.14 2.42 2.02
C THR A 351 -18.75 3.20 0.76
N ALA A 352 -18.02 2.53 -0.11
CA ALA A 352 -17.57 3.04 -1.40
C ALA A 352 -18.28 2.31 -2.54
N ASN A 353 -18.81 3.05 -3.49
CA ASN A 353 -19.31 2.54 -4.76
C ASN A 353 -18.23 2.79 -5.81
N VAL A 354 -17.78 1.74 -6.46
CA VAL A 354 -16.65 1.75 -7.37
C VAL A 354 -17.11 1.38 -8.77
N ILE A 355 -16.66 2.16 -9.76
CA ILE A 355 -16.85 1.89 -11.18
C ILE A 355 -15.47 1.70 -11.81
N ILE A 356 -15.11 0.45 -12.13
CA ILE A 356 -13.84 0.10 -12.75
C ILE A 356 -14.00 0.12 -14.27
N LYS A 357 -13.14 0.85 -14.97
CA LYS A 357 -13.12 0.90 -16.44
C LYS A 357 -12.26 -0.25 -16.96
N VAL A 358 -12.92 -1.32 -17.46
CA VAL A 358 -12.23 -2.58 -17.82
C VAL A 358 -11.76 -2.65 -19.26
N LYS A 359 -12.31 -1.82 -20.14
CA LYS A 359 -11.93 -1.80 -21.55
C LYS A 359 -11.63 -0.38 -22.00
N ASN A 360 -10.53 -0.23 -22.71
CA ASN A 360 -10.24 1.02 -23.38
C ASN A 360 -11.36 1.31 -24.38
N GLU A 361 -11.74 2.58 -24.45
CA GLU A 361 -12.66 3.18 -25.39
C GLU A 361 -12.51 2.51 -26.76
N GLN A 362 -13.44 1.64 -27.11
CA GLN A 362 -13.62 1.26 -28.50
C GLN A 362 -14.68 2.21 -29.05
N ALA A 363 -14.29 3.01 -30.01
CA ALA A 363 -15.20 3.80 -30.78
C ALA A 363 -16.27 2.88 -31.38
N THR A 364 -17.41 2.80 -30.73
CA THR A 364 -18.56 2.05 -31.20
C THR A 364 -19.54 3.00 -31.88
N LEU A 365 -20.13 2.58 -32.98
CA LEU A 365 -21.09 3.41 -33.67
C LEU A 365 -22.41 3.40 -32.91
N ALA A 366 -22.97 4.58 -32.72
CA ALA A 366 -24.25 4.78 -32.09
C ALA A 366 -25.20 5.52 -32.96
N VAL A 367 -26.48 5.14 -32.89
CA VAL A 367 -27.56 5.75 -33.66
C VAL A 367 -28.66 6.21 -32.70
N PRO A 368 -29.38 7.30 -32.99
CA PRO A 368 -30.53 7.67 -32.17
C PRO A 368 -31.57 6.57 -32.12
N ILE A 369 -32.10 6.27 -30.93
CA ILE A 369 -33.12 5.20 -30.73
C ILE A 369 -34.30 5.27 -31.64
N VAL A 370 -34.68 6.48 -32.06
CA VAL A 370 -35.78 6.75 -32.96
C VAL A 370 -35.55 6.30 -34.40
N THR A 371 -34.30 5.99 -34.79
CA THR A 371 -33.95 5.55 -36.17
C THR A 371 -33.94 4.04 -36.31
N ILE A 372 -33.94 3.30 -35.20
CA ILE A 372 -33.94 1.81 -35.20
C ILE A 372 -35.35 1.34 -35.51
N GLN A 373 -35.48 0.47 -36.49
CA GLN A 373 -36.69 -0.22 -36.86
C GLN A 373 -36.51 -1.73 -36.67
N ASN A 374 -37.61 -2.40 -36.41
CA ASN A 374 -37.62 -3.85 -36.23
C ASN A 374 -38.69 -4.50 -37.11
N ASP A 375 -38.34 -5.55 -37.82
CA ASP A 375 -39.26 -6.38 -38.60
C ASP A 375 -39.05 -7.88 -38.33
N SER A 376 -39.66 -8.74 -39.15
CA SER A 376 -39.51 -10.21 -39.01
C SER A 376 -38.08 -10.73 -39.29
N GLN A 377 -37.18 -9.92 -39.80
CA GLN A 377 -35.80 -10.25 -40.13
C GLN A 377 -34.82 -9.71 -39.10
N GLY A 378 -35.24 -8.81 -38.21
CA GLY A 378 -34.42 -8.22 -37.17
C GLY A 378 -34.45 -6.69 -37.14
N GLU A 379 -33.51 -6.14 -36.42
CA GLU A 379 -33.32 -4.69 -36.28
C GLU A 379 -32.55 -4.14 -37.45
N TYR A 380 -32.97 -2.96 -37.98
CA TYR A 380 -32.33 -2.29 -39.08
C TYR A 380 -32.46 -0.77 -38.99
N VAL A 381 -31.62 -0.05 -39.71
CA VAL A 381 -31.67 1.40 -39.89
C VAL A 381 -31.67 1.76 -41.37
N TRP A 382 -32.27 2.90 -41.73
CA TRP A 382 -32.17 3.44 -43.07
C TRP A 382 -31.02 4.47 -43.12
N VAL A 383 -29.99 4.17 -43.93
CA VAL A 383 -28.84 5.03 -44.14
C VAL A 383 -28.94 5.70 -45.50
N VAL A 384 -28.68 6.98 -45.58
CA VAL A 384 -28.67 7.72 -46.83
C VAL A 384 -27.29 7.66 -47.48
N ARG A 385 -27.14 6.81 -48.51
CA ARG A 385 -25.91 6.66 -49.31
C ARG A 385 -26.19 7.15 -50.74
N ASP A 386 -25.38 8.07 -51.24
CA ASP A 386 -25.53 8.64 -52.62
C ASP A 386 -26.91 9.19 -52.92
N GLY A 387 -27.62 9.70 -51.90
CA GLY A 387 -28.96 10.27 -52.03
C GLY A 387 -30.10 9.24 -52.08
N ALA A 388 -29.83 7.97 -51.89
CA ALA A 388 -30.80 6.89 -51.78
C ALA A 388 -30.79 6.29 -50.35
N SER A 389 -31.96 5.94 -49.86
CA SER A 389 -32.08 5.25 -48.56
C SER A 389 -31.78 3.79 -48.73
N VAL A 390 -30.78 3.29 -48.08
CA VAL A 390 -30.31 1.91 -48.08
C VAL A 390 -30.61 1.29 -46.69
N ARG A 391 -31.26 0.12 -46.70
CA ARG A 391 -31.47 -0.66 -45.48
C ARG A 391 -30.17 -1.28 -45.07
N VAL A 392 -29.79 -1.08 -43.77
CA VAL A 392 -28.65 -1.74 -43.15
C VAL A 392 -29.16 -2.49 -41.92
N ASP A 393 -28.95 -3.80 -41.90
CA ASP A 393 -29.31 -4.60 -40.75
C ASP A 393 -28.29 -4.36 -39.64
N VAL A 394 -28.77 -4.16 -38.40
CA VAL A 394 -27.96 -3.86 -37.23
C VAL A 394 -28.34 -4.72 -36.06
N VAL A 395 -27.42 -4.89 -35.14
CA VAL A 395 -27.68 -5.50 -33.85
C VAL A 395 -27.54 -4.42 -32.79
N GLY A 396 -28.65 -4.09 -32.12
CA GLY A 396 -28.67 -3.12 -31.04
C GLY A 396 -28.02 -3.68 -29.78
N GLY A 397 -27.19 -2.82 -29.13
CA GLY A 397 -26.49 -3.12 -27.88
C GLY A 397 -26.96 -2.20 -26.73
N VAL A 398 -26.00 -1.62 -26.01
CA VAL A 398 -26.26 -0.75 -24.85
C VAL A 398 -26.89 0.58 -25.27
N ILE A 399 -27.88 1.05 -24.48
CA ILE A 399 -28.52 2.36 -24.66
C ILE A 399 -27.80 3.37 -23.75
N VAL A 400 -27.32 4.47 -24.35
CA VAL A 400 -26.66 5.56 -23.63
C VAL A 400 -27.40 6.86 -23.94
N GLY A 401 -28.20 7.34 -22.99
CA GLY A 401 -29.07 8.48 -23.21
C GLY A 401 -30.11 8.24 -24.35
N ASP A 402 -30.06 9.03 -25.39
CA ASP A 402 -30.93 8.92 -26.58
C ASP A 402 -30.31 8.08 -27.71
N LEU A 403 -29.11 7.53 -27.50
CA LEU A 403 -28.35 6.75 -28.47
C LEU A 403 -28.34 5.27 -28.12
N VAL A 404 -28.36 4.43 -29.13
CA VAL A 404 -28.16 3.00 -29.04
C VAL A 404 -26.88 2.62 -29.75
N VAL A 405 -25.98 1.93 -29.06
CA VAL A 405 -24.80 1.35 -29.70
C VAL A 405 -25.26 0.26 -30.68
N VAL A 406 -24.78 0.30 -31.91
CA VAL A 406 -25.16 -0.67 -32.93
C VAL A 406 -23.93 -1.28 -33.59
N THR A 407 -24.06 -2.55 -33.95
CA THR A 407 -23.08 -3.29 -34.78
C THR A 407 -23.70 -3.58 -36.12
N GLY A 408 -23.06 -3.14 -37.21
CA GLY A 408 -23.52 -3.33 -38.58
C GLY A 408 -22.56 -2.72 -39.59
N ASP A 409 -22.93 -2.76 -40.88
CA ASP A 409 -22.14 -2.14 -41.96
C ASP A 409 -22.45 -0.63 -42.03
N LEU A 410 -21.95 0.13 -41.02
CA LEU A 410 -22.21 1.56 -40.83
C LEU A 410 -20.87 2.32 -40.79
N GLN A 411 -20.89 3.58 -41.18
CA GLN A 411 -19.74 4.48 -41.07
C GLN A 411 -20.10 5.73 -40.24
N GLU A 412 -19.14 6.23 -39.47
CA GLU A 412 -19.32 7.47 -38.74
C GLU A 412 -19.64 8.65 -39.68
N GLY A 413 -20.62 9.45 -39.30
CA GLY A 413 -21.05 10.62 -40.08
C GLY A 413 -22.07 10.32 -41.18
N GLU A 414 -22.44 9.05 -41.45
CA GLU A 414 -23.52 8.74 -42.37
C GLU A 414 -24.85 9.29 -41.84
N ALA A 415 -25.65 9.84 -42.75
CA ALA A 415 -26.96 10.38 -42.43
C ALA A 415 -28.01 9.26 -42.35
N LEU A 416 -28.84 9.33 -41.33
CA LEU A 416 -29.93 8.37 -41.09
C LEU A 416 -31.28 9.01 -41.49
N GLU A 417 -32.12 8.20 -42.09
CA GLU A 417 -33.51 8.61 -42.39
C GLU A 417 -34.40 8.26 -41.19
N VAL A 418 -35.01 9.27 -40.59
CA VAL A 418 -36.02 9.12 -39.55
C VAL A 418 -37.37 8.90 -40.19
N VAL A 419 -37.87 7.70 -40.24
CA VAL A 419 -39.23 7.42 -40.69
C VAL A 419 -40.19 7.72 -39.55
N ALA A 420 -40.90 8.83 -39.62
CA ALA A 420 -41.93 9.15 -38.64
C ALA A 420 -42.99 8.04 -38.69
N ARG A 421 -43.14 7.30 -37.61
CA ARG A 421 -44.27 6.38 -37.43
C ARG A 421 -45.54 7.22 -37.34
N ASP A 422 -46.36 7.15 -38.38
CA ASP A 422 -47.76 7.62 -38.37
C ASP A 422 -48.57 6.63 -37.55
N GLY A 423 -48.32 6.59 -36.24
CA GLY A 423 -48.99 5.75 -35.27
C GLY A 423 -49.77 6.64 -34.33
N GLY A 424 -50.96 7.03 -34.75
CA GLY A 424 -51.94 7.62 -33.85
C GLY A 424 -52.16 6.69 -32.66
N PHE A 425 -51.69 7.07 -31.51
CA PHE A 425 -52.16 6.56 -30.23
C PHE A 425 -53.61 7.02 -30.09
N THR A 426 -54.56 6.19 -30.53
CA THR A 426 -55.92 6.27 -30.05
C THR A 426 -55.92 5.76 -28.62
N ALA A 427 -55.81 6.68 -27.65
CA ALA A 427 -56.07 6.36 -26.29
C ALA A 427 -57.47 5.69 -26.20
N PRO A 428 -57.63 4.53 -25.58
CA PRO A 428 -58.94 3.97 -25.36
C PRO A 428 -59.78 4.96 -24.52
N ASN A 429 -60.94 5.34 -25.06
CA ASN A 429 -61.87 6.21 -24.36
C ASN A 429 -62.43 5.46 -23.14
N PRO A 430 -62.17 5.89 -21.90
CA PRO A 430 -62.60 5.18 -20.70
C PRO A 430 -64.12 5.31 -20.41
N PHE A 431 -64.93 5.90 -21.30
CA PHE A 431 -66.36 6.17 -21.07
C PHE A 431 -67.31 5.54 -22.11
N SER A 432 -67.01 4.36 -22.65
CA SER A 432 -68.04 3.57 -23.39
C SER A 432 -68.36 2.29 -22.61
N GLY A 433 -69.02 2.46 -21.51
CA GLY A 433 -69.66 1.38 -20.76
C GLY A 433 -71.02 1.86 -20.26
N GLY A 434 -72.07 1.50 -20.96
CA GLY A 434 -73.42 1.82 -20.54
C GLY A 434 -74.47 1.41 -21.60
N GLU A 435 -74.78 0.13 -21.61
CA GLU A 435 -76.14 -0.48 -21.60
C GLU A 435 -76.01 -1.97 -21.61
#